data_a9b7f387083f238216a5f9220a447de5
#
_entry.id   a9b7f387083f238216a5f9220a447de5
#
_cell.length_a   1.000
_cell.length_b   1.000
_cell.length_c   1.000
_cell.angle_alpha   90.00
_cell.angle_beta   90.00
_cell.angle_gamma   90.00
#
_symmetry.space_group_name_H-M   'P 1'
#
loop_
_entity.id
_entity.type
_entity.pdbx_description
1 polymer ?
#
loop_
_entity_poly.entity_id
_entity_poly.type
_entity_poly.pdbx_seq_one_letter_code
_entity_poly.pdbx_strand_id
1 'polypeptide(L)'
;LGKVRQRVSESDSILARLMTTIEGRKAAPSEKSYTSKLLAGGTAKIGGKIVEEAAEVVEAADEPGDAGRSHFVYECADLTYHLFVMMA
;
A
#
# COMPACT_ATOMS: atom_id res chain seq x y z
N LEU A 1 9.58 -15.54 23.51
CA LEU A 1 8.68 -15.99 22.45
C LEU A 1 7.34 -15.26 22.49
N GLY A 2 6.75 -15.10 23.69
CA GLY A 2 5.48 -14.41 23.83
C GLY A 2 5.52 -12.95 23.38
N LYS A 3 6.56 -12.22 23.75
CA LYS A 3 6.73 -10.81 23.37
C LYS A 3 6.95 -10.65 21.88
N VAL A 4 7.76 -11.52 21.27
CA VAL A 4 8.00 -11.49 19.84
C VAL A 4 6.71 -11.80 19.09
N ARG A 5 5.97 -12.78 19.56
CA ARG A 5 4.68 -13.16 18.98
C ARG A 5 3.67 -12.02 19.07
N GLN A 6 3.63 -11.30 20.20
CA GLN A 6 2.75 -10.15 20.36
C GLN A 6 3.08 -9.04 19.37
N ARG A 7 4.37 -8.74 19.15
CA ARG A 7 4.78 -7.72 18.19
C ARG A 7 4.34 -8.09 16.79
N VAL A 8 4.55 -9.33 16.42
CA VAL A 8 4.12 -9.82 15.10
C VAL A 8 2.60 -9.71 14.98
N SER A 9 1.86 -10.08 16.04
CA SER A 9 0.40 -9.97 16.03
C SER A 9 -0.07 -8.53 15.90
N GLU A 10 0.59 -7.58 16.56
CA GLU A 10 0.22 -6.17 16.45
C GLU A 10 0.46 -5.64 15.04
N SER A 11 1.61 -5.95 14.44
CA SER A 11 1.90 -5.58 13.05
C SER A 11 0.92 -6.25 12.11
N ASP A 12 0.68 -7.55 12.30
CA ASP A 12 -0.27 -8.31 11.50
C ASP A 12 -1.68 -7.75 11.64
N SER A 13 -2.06 -7.27 12.83
CA SER A 13 -3.37 -6.68 13.06
C SER A 13 -3.60 -5.45 12.20
N ILE A 14 -2.59 -4.58 12.06
CA ILE A 14 -2.68 -3.38 11.23
C ILE A 14 -2.73 -3.76 9.75
N LEU A 15 -1.81 -4.62 9.32
CA LEU A 15 -1.74 -5.06 7.93
C LEU A 15 -2.96 -5.90 7.56
N ALA A 16 -3.40 -6.77 8.47
CA ALA A 16 -4.58 -7.59 8.26
C ALA A 16 -5.84 -6.73 8.12
N ARG A 17 -5.96 -5.65 8.89
CA ARG A 17 -7.09 -4.74 8.76
C ARG A 17 -7.08 -4.00 7.43
N LEU A 18 -5.90 -3.61 6.97
CA LEU A 18 -5.76 -2.99 5.65
C LEU A 18 -6.20 -3.97 4.56
N MET A 19 -5.73 -5.21 4.62
CA MET A 19 -6.15 -6.25 3.66
C MET A 19 -7.64 -6.51 3.73
N THR A 20 -8.21 -6.57 4.93
CA THR A 20 -9.66 -6.78 5.11
C THR A 20 -10.44 -5.65 4.46
N THR A 21 -9.99 -4.41 4.62
CA THR A 21 -10.62 -3.25 3.99
C THR A 21 -10.55 -3.34 2.46
N ILE A 22 -9.40 -3.69 1.92
CA ILE A 22 -9.21 -3.83 0.47
C ILE A 22 -10.10 -4.96 -0.07
N GLU A 23 -10.11 -6.11 0.60
CA GLU A 23 -10.94 -7.24 0.21
C GLU A 23 -12.44 -6.91 0.31
N GLY A 24 -12.81 -6.08 1.28
CA GLY A 24 -14.17 -5.56 1.40
C GLY A 24 -14.57 -4.72 0.19
N ARG A 25 -13.65 -3.93 -0.36
CA ARG A 25 -13.90 -3.16 -1.58
C ARG A 25 -14.03 -4.04 -2.81
N LYS A 26 -13.32 -5.16 -2.81
CA LYS A 26 -13.43 -6.16 -3.89
C LYS A 26 -14.79 -6.84 -3.85
N ALA A 27 -15.25 -7.22 -2.64
CA ALA A 27 -16.53 -7.91 -2.45
C ALA A 27 -17.73 -6.99 -2.68
N ALA A 28 -17.61 -5.72 -2.30
CA ALA A 28 -18.67 -4.72 -2.42
C ALA A 28 -18.12 -3.46 -3.09
N PRO A 29 -17.93 -3.45 -4.42
CA PRO A 29 -17.34 -2.32 -5.14
C PRO A 29 -18.16 -1.05 -5.00
N SER A 30 -17.48 0.09 -4.99
CA SER A 30 -18.10 1.40 -4.94
C SER A 30 -17.43 2.32 -5.95
N GLU A 31 -18.22 3.04 -6.72
CA GLU A 31 -17.70 4.00 -7.71
C GLU A 31 -16.89 5.12 -7.06
N LYS A 32 -17.14 5.38 -5.79
CA LYS A 32 -16.42 6.43 -5.03
C LYS A 32 -15.10 5.93 -4.46
N SER A 33 -14.86 4.63 -4.43
CA SER A 33 -13.66 4.06 -3.84
C SER A 33 -12.54 3.98 -4.86
N TYR A 34 -11.39 4.57 -4.54
CA TYR A 34 -10.18 4.45 -5.35
C TYR A 34 -9.73 2.99 -5.44
N THR A 35 -9.81 2.25 -4.34
CA THR A 35 -9.47 0.82 -4.30
C THR A 35 -10.35 0.02 -5.25
N SER A 36 -11.66 0.30 -5.27
CA SER A 36 -12.58 -0.36 -6.19
C SER A 36 -12.22 -0.08 -7.65
N LYS A 37 -11.82 1.14 -7.95
CA LYS A 37 -11.41 1.52 -9.32
C LYS A 37 -10.13 0.79 -9.74
N LEU A 38 -9.17 0.67 -8.82
CA LEU A 38 -7.94 -0.07 -9.08
C LEU A 38 -8.23 -1.53 -9.35
N LEU A 39 -9.05 -2.16 -8.50
CA LEU A 39 -9.40 -3.56 -8.65
C LEU A 39 -10.14 -3.81 -9.96
N ALA A 40 -11.04 -2.90 -10.33
CA ALA A 40 -11.76 -2.99 -11.61
C ALA A 40 -10.83 -2.88 -12.81
N GLY A 41 -9.74 -2.12 -12.69
CA GLY A 41 -8.76 -1.97 -13.76
C GLY A 41 -7.84 -3.16 -13.94
N GLY A 42 -7.81 -4.07 -12.97
CA GLY A 42 -7.07 -5.31 -13.04
C GLY A 42 -5.56 -5.16 -12.90
N THR A 43 -4.86 -6.25 -13.14
CA THR A 43 -3.41 -6.34 -12.96
C THR A 43 -2.63 -5.27 -13.72
N ALA A 44 -3.04 -4.95 -14.93
CA ALA A 44 -2.33 -3.94 -15.73
C ALA A 44 -2.36 -2.57 -15.07
N LYS A 45 -3.53 -2.15 -14.57
CA LYS A 45 -3.67 -0.85 -13.92
C LYS A 45 -2.94 -0.80 -12.59
N ILE A 46 -3.10 -1.83 -11.77
CA ILE A 46 -2.43 -1.92 -10.47
C ILE A 46 -0.91 -1.99 -10.69
N GLY A 47 -0.47 -2.82 -11.62
CA GLY A 47 0.94 -2.95 -11.96
C GLY A 47 1.58 -1.65 -12.43
N GLY A 48 0.85 -0.88 -13.24
CA GLY A 48 1.30 0.44 -13.67
C GLY A 48 1.54 1.37 -12.49
N LYS A 49 0.65 1.34 -11.51
CA LYS A 49 0.82 2.12 -10.28
C LYS A 49 2.03 1.67 -9.48
N ILE A 50 2.25 0.37 -9.36
CA ILE A 50 3.40 -0.17 -8.62
C ILE A 50 4.71 0.30 -9.26
N VAL A 51 4.82 0.21 -10.57
CA VAL A 51 6.04 0.65 -11.28
C VAL A 51 6.27 2.15 -11.10
N GLU A 52 5.22 2.95 -11.22
CA GLU A 52 5.28 4.40 -11.03
C GLU A 52 5.73 4.75 -9.62
N GLU A 53 5.11 4.15 -8.60
CA GLU A 53 5.44 4.42 -7.20
C GLU A 53 6.85 3.94 -6.85
N ALA A 54 7.29 2.82 -7.41
CA ALA A 54 8.65 2.32 -7.18
C ALA A 54 9.69 3.32 -7.67
N ALA A 55 9.46 3.94 -8.84
CA ALA A 55 10.35 4.98 -9.36
C ALA A 55 10.34 6.20 -8.44
N GLU A 56 9.18 6.61 -7.96
CA GLU A 56 9.05 7.76 -7.05
C GLU A 56 9.75 7.50 -5.71
N VAL A 57 9.68 6.27 -5.19
CA VAL A 57 10.41 5.88 -3.97
C VAL A 57 11.92 6.09 -4.16
N VAL A 58 12.46 5.62 -5.27
CA VAL A 58 13.89 5.75 -5.55
C VAL A 58 14.31 7.21 -5.67
N GLU A 59 13.52 8.02 -6.38
CA GLU A 59 13.79 9.47 -6.52
C GLU A 59 13.72 10.18 -5.17
N ALA A 60 12.69 9.89 -4.37
CA ALA A 60 12.51 10.52 -3.08
C ALA A 60 13.63 10.16 -2.09
N ALA A 61 14.21 8.96 -2.22
CA ALA A 61 15.31 8.53 -1.36
C ALA A 61 16.54 9.42 -1.48
N ASP A 62 16.72 10.06 -2.63
CA ASP A 62 17.86 10.95 -2.89
C ASP A 62 17.59 12.42 -2.51
N GLU A 63 16.36 12.76 -2.14
CA GLU A 63 16.04 14.14 -1.77
C GLU A 63 16.60 14.47 -0.39
N PRO A 64 17.18 15.66 -0.22
CA PRO A 64 17.83 16.04 1.04
C PRO A 64 16.83 16.54 2.09
N GLY A 65 17.28 16.51 3.34
CA GLY A 65 16.59 17.15 4.46
C GLY A 65 15.35 16.41 4.94
N ASP A 66 14.65 17.05 5.88
CA ASP A 66 13.45 16.48 6.49
C ASP A 66 12.29 16.36 5.49
N ALA A 67 12.19 17.32 4.57
CA ALA A 67 11.16 17.27 3.54
C ALA A 67 11.37 16.07 2.62
N GLY A 68 12.63 15.78 2.25
CA GLY A 68 12.96 14.62 1.44
C GLY A 68 12.66 13.33 2.19
N ARG A 69 12.97 13.28 3.47
CA ARG A 69 12.67 12.12 4.30
C ARG A 69 11.16 11.86 4.39
N SER A 70 10.39 12.91 4.61
CA SER A 70 8.92 12.79 4.68
C SER A 70 8.33 12.32 3.36
N HIS A 71 8.83 12.85 2.25
CA HIS A 71 8.41 12.45 0.91
C HIS A 71 8.72 10.97 0.67
N PHE A 72 9.92 10.53 1.02
CA PHE A 72 10.32 9.14 0.88
C PHE A 72 9.39 8.20 1.65
N VAL A 73 9.11 8.51 2.91
CA VAL A 73 8.21 7.69 3.74
C VAL A 73 6.81 7.63 3.14
N TYR A 74 6.30 8.77 2.65
CA TYR A 74 5.00 8.84 2.01
C TYR A 74 4.93 7.95 0.77
N GLU A 75 5.95 7.99 -0.08
CA GLU A 75 5.99 7.18 -1.30
C GLU A 75 6.11 5.69 -0.98
N CYS A 76 6.85 5.34 0.09
CA CYS A 76 6.92 3.94 0.55
C CYS A 76 5.55 3.44 1.00
N ALA A 77 4.77 4.28 1.69
CA ALA A 77 3.43 3.92 2.12
C ALA A 77 2.50 3.69 0.93
N ASP A 78 2.59 4.56 -0.07
CA ASP A 78 1.80 4.42 -1.30
C ASP A 78 2.14 3.14 -2.05
N LEU A 79 3.42 2.83 -2.17
CA LEU A 79 3.85 1.59 -2.81
C LEU A 79 3.31 0.37 -2.06
N THR A 80 3.43 0.38 -0.74
CA THR A 80 2.93 -0.71 0.10
C THR A 80 1.43 -0.92 -0.10
N TYR A 81 0.66 0.16 -0.14
CA TYR A 81 -0.77 0.10 -0.38
C TYR A 81 -1.08 -0.57 -1.73
N HIS A 82 -0.41 -0.15 -2.81
CA HIS A 82 -0.65 -0.71 -4.14
C HIS A 82 -0.23 -2.18 -4.23
N LEU A 83 0.83 -2.57 -3.52
CA LEU A 83 1.22 -3.98 -3.44
C LEU A 83 0.11 -4.81 -2.78
N PHE A 84 -0.50 -4.29 -1.72
CA PHE A 84 -1.59 -4.98 -1.04
C PHE A 84 -2.83 -5.09 -1.94
N VAL A 85 -3.12 -4.06 -2.72
CA VAL A 85 -4.21 -4.13 -3.70
C VAL A 85 -3.94 -5.22 -4.73
N MET A 86 -2.69 -5.33 -5.19
CA MET A 86 -2.32 -6.40 -6.13
C MET A 86 -2.49 -7.78 -5.53
N MET A 87 -2.23 -7.93 -4.22
CA MET A 87 -2.36 -9.20 -3.51
C MET A 87 -3.83 -9.62 -3.33
N ALA A 88 -4.71 -8.67 -3.31
CA ALA A 88 -6.14 -8.97 -3.20
C ALA A 88 -6.71 -9.44 -4.54
#